data_4e9fa477749b4a4cdfe85e03df54b4ff
#
_entry.id   4e9fa477749b4a4cdfe85e03df54b4ff
#
_cell.length_a   1.000
_cell.length_b   1.000
_cell.length_c   1.000
_cell.angle_alpha   90.00
_cell.angle_beta   90.00
_cell.angle_gamma   90.00
#
_symmetry.space_group_name_H-M   'P 1'
#
loop_
_entity.id
_entity.type
_entity.pdbx_description
1 polymer ?
#
loop_
_entity_poly.entity_id
_entity_poly.type
_entity_poly.pdbx_seq_one_letter_code
_entity_poly.pdbx_strand_id
1 'polypeptide(L)'
;MSHITPAADSALIVVDVQNGFCDGGNLAVAGGAQVVPIINRMAPAFANIVITQDWHPAGHASFASAHSGKAAFDTTDMFYGTQVLWPDHCVQGTHDAALHA
;
A
#
# COMPACT_ATOMS: atom_id res chain seq x y z
N MET A 1 29.41 -2.77 -0.21
CA MET A 1 28.17 -1.96 -0.24
C MET A 1 28.49 -0.59 0.33
N SER A 2 28.10 0.46 -0.37
CA SER A 2 28.29 1.81 0.13
C SER A 2 27.18 2.15 1.13
N HIS A 3 27.58 2.89 2.15
CA HIS A 3 26.65 3.42 3.13
C HIS A 3 26.39 4.89 2.81
N ILE A 4 25.11 5.25 2.85
CA ILE A 4 24.69 6.64 2.68
C ILE A 4 24.27 7.17 4.04
N THR A 5 24.86 8.28 4.44
CA THR A 5 24.44 9.00 5.63
C THR A 5 23.48 10.11 5.23
N PRO A 6 22.19 10.00 5.57
CA PRO A 6 21.23 11.04 5.21
C PRO A 6 21.55 12.37 5.88
N ALA A 7 21.33 13.46 5.16
CA ALA A 7 21.41 14.79 5.75
C ALA A 7 20.26 15.01 6.74
N ALA A 8 20.43 15.97 7.66
CA ALA A 8 19.43 16.26 8.68
C ALA A 8 18.08 16.74 8.11
N ASP A 9 18.09 17.27 6.90
CA ASP A 9 16.88 17.71 6.18
C ASP A 9 16.35 16.69 5.20
N SER A 10 16.91 15.47 5.15
CA SER A 10 16.41 14.38 4.36
C SER A 10 15.23 13.72 5.06
N ALA A 11 14.33 13.11 4.29
CA ALA A 11 13.22 12.33 4.81
C ALA A 11 13.21 10.93 4.20
N LEU A 12 12.87 9.95 5.00
CA LEU A 12 12.52 8.61 4.54
C LEU A 12 11.01 8.56 4.33
N ILE A 13 10.59 8.28 3.11
CA ILE A 13 9.17 8.10 2.79
C ILE A 13 8.89 6.60 2.68
N VAL A 14 8.03 6.11 3.56
CA VAL A 14 7.60 4.70 3.60
C VAL A 14 6.22 4.63 2.97
N VAL A 15 6.16 4.10 1.75
CA VAL A 15 4.94 4.13 0.95
C VAL A 15 4.15 2.84 1.11
N ASP A 16 2.98 2.93 1.76
CA ASP A 16 1.94 1.90 1.78
C ASP A 16 2.44 0.53 2.24
N VAL A 17 3.27 0.49 3.28
CA VAL A 17 3.70 -0.79 3.87
C VAL A 17 2.61 -1.26 4.83
N GLN A 18 1.62 -1.91 4.26
CA GLN A 18 0.39 -2.31 4.92
C GLN A 18 0.19 -3.82 4.77
N ASN A 19 -0.57 -4.40 5.69
CA ASN A 19 -0.86 -5.84 5.63
C ASN A 19 -1.48 -6.24 4.30
N GLY A 20 -2.30 -5.38 3.71
CA GLY A 20 -2.98 -5.66 2.44
C GLY A 20 -2.05 -5.88 1.25
N PHE A 21 -0.88 -5.28 1.27
CA PHE A 21 0.11 -5.40 0.21
C PHE A 21 1.25 -6.37 0.55
N CYS A 22 1.25 -6.90 1.74
CA CYS A 22 2.21 -7.90 2.17
C CYS A 22 1.65 -9.31 1.99
N ASP A 23 2.50 -10.32 2.16
CA ASP A 23 2.10 -11.72 1.99
C ASP A 23 0.86 -12.04 2.82
N GLY A 24 -0.13 -12.63 2.21
CA GLY A 24 -1.43 -12.95 2.83
C GLY A 24 -2.45 -11.81 2.82
N GLY A 25 -2.08 -10.63 2.34
CA GLY A 25 -3.02 -9.51 2.18
C GLY A 25 -3.95 -9.63 0.98
N ASN A 26 -4.95 -8.79 0.93
CA ASN A 26 -5.98 -8.85 -0.11
C ASN A 26 -5.47 -8.43 -1.50
N LEU A 27 -4.41 -7.65 -1.56
CA LEU A 27 -3.74 -7.27 -2.80
C LEU A 27 -2.22 -7.43 -2.63
N ALA A 28 -1.82 -8.65 -2.27
CA ALA A 28 -0.44 -8.95 -1.89
C ALA A 28 0.53 -8.82 -3.06
N VAL A 29 1.69 -8.25 -2.75
CA VAL A 29 2.88 -8.32 -3.59
C VAL A 29 3.73 -9.48 -3.07
N ALA A 30 4.10 -10.40 -3.95
CA ALA A 30 4.93 -11.55 -3.56
C ALA A 30 6.23 -11.06 -2.91
N GLY A 31 6.51 -11.52 -1.69
CA GLY A 31 7.67 -11.09 -0.94
C GLY A 31 7.59 -9.66 -0.39
N GLY A 32 6.41 -9.03 -0.42
CA GLY A 32 6.24 -7.63 0.00
C GLY A 32 6.71 -7.35 1.43
N ALA A 33 6.51 -8.30 2.34
CA ALA A 33 6.93 -8.13 3.73
C ALA A 33 8.45 -8.07 3.92
N GLN A 34 9.24 -8.45 2.91
CA GLN A 34 10.71 -8.43 3.00
C GLN A 34 11.27 -7.01 3.13
N VAL A 35 10.50 -5.98 2.74
CA VAL A 35 10.94 -4.58 2.89
C VAL A 35 10.94 -4.13 4.35
N VAL A 36 10.13 -4.76 5.20
CA VAL A 36 9.93 -4.31 6.59
C VAL A 36 11.23 -4.34 7.41
N PRO A 37 11.99 -5.44 7.46
CA PRO A 37 13.27 -5.44 8.18
C PRO A 37 14.26 -4.42 7.62
N ILE A 38 14.24 -4.21 6.31
CA ILE A 38 15.14 -3.24 5.65
C ILE A 38 14.78 -1.83 6.11
N ILE A 39 13.50 -1.48 6.08
CA ILE A 39 13.00 -0.17 6.52
C ILE A 39 13.36 0.04 8.00
N ASN A 40 13.12 -0.97 8.84
CA ASN A 40 13.40 -0.89 10.27
C ASN A 40 14.89 -0.66 10.56
N ARG A 41 15.78 -1.17 9.72
CA ARG A 41 17.22 -0.92 9.85
C ARG A 41 17.60 0.48 9.36
N MET A 42 16.91 1.01 8.36
CA MET A 42 17.19 2.33 7.79
C MET A 42 16.65 3.47 8.63
N ALA A 43 15.47 3.28 9.23
CA ALA A 43 14.70 4.34 9.85
C ALA A 43 15.50 5.16 10.89
N PRO A 44 16.32 4.54 11.77
CA PRO A 44 17.07 5.32 12.77
C PRO A 44 18.06 6.32 12.18
N ALA A 45 18.46 6.15 10.92
CA ALA A 45 19.41 7.07 10.26
C ALA A 45 18.75 8.36 9.78
N PHE A 46 17.42 8.44 9.77
CA PHE A 46 16.69 9.60 9.28
C PHE A 46 16.07 10.39 10.43
N ALA A 47 16.22 11.70 10.37
CA ALA A 47 15.58 12.60 11.32
C ALA A 47 14.09 12.78 11.04
N ASN A 48 13.69 12.59 9.76
CA ASN A 48 12.32 12.79 9.32
C ASN A 48 11.83 11.51 8.64
N ILE A 49 10.67 11.01 9.06
CA ILE A 49 10.05 9.82 8.46
C ILE A 49 8.60 10.16 8.14
N VAL A 50 8.20 9.88 6.90
CA VAL A 50 6.81 10.02 6.44
C VAL A 50 6.31 8.64 6.06
N ILE A 51 5.16 8.26 6.59
CA ILE A 51 4.53 6.96 6.28
C ILE A 51 3.22 7.26 5.58
N THR A 52 2.98 6.59 4.45
CA THR A 52 1.71 6.70 3.73
C THR A 52 0.86 5.46 3.95
N GLN A 53 -0.44 5.61 3.84
CA GLN A 53 -1.41 4.51 3.89
C GLN A 53 -2.45 4.69 2.80
N ASP A 54 -2.72 3.61 2.10
CA ASP A 54 -3.91 3.49 1.29
C ASP A 54 -5.09 3.27 2.24
N TRP A 55 -6.18 4.03 2.07
CA TRP A 55 -7.24 4.09 3.09
C TRP A 55 -8.60 4.23 2.39
N HIS A 56 -9.09 3.13 1.82
CA HIS A 56 -10.32 3.13 1.05
C HIS A 56 -11.56 3.02 1.93
N PRO A 57 -12.63 3.78 1.64
CA PRO A 57 -13.93 3.49 2.23
C PRO A 57 -14.46 2.14 1.70
N ALA A 58 -15.27 1.47 2.50
CA ALA A 58 -15.96 0.27 2.06
C ALA A 58 -16.80 0.58 0.82
N GLY A 59 -16.78 -0.31 -0.16
CA GLY A 59 -17.52 -0.12 -1.41
C GLY A 59 -16.93 0.91 -2.36
N HIS A 60 -15.64 1.23 -2.22
CA HIS A 60 -14.97 2.18 -3.09
C HIS A 60 -15.13 1.82 -4.57
N ALA A 61 -15.31 2.83 -5.44
CA ALA A 61 -15.58 2.63 -6.86
C ALA A 61 -14.46 1.94 -7.64
N SER A 62 -13.24 1.90 -7.11
CA SER A 62 -12.12 1.17 -7.70
C SER A 62 -12.13 -0.32 -7.40
N PHE A 63 -13.04 -0.80 -6.56
CA PHE A 63 -13.16 -2.22 -6.24
C PHE A 63 -14.11 -2.91 -7.21
N ALA A 64 -13.72 -4.11 -7.67
CA ALA A 64 -14.57 -4.91 -8.54
C ALA A 64 -15.93 -5.22 -7.88
N SER A 65 -15.96 -5.40 -6.57
CA SER A 65 -17.17 -5.67 -5.79
C SER A 65 -18.21 -4.53 -5.85
N ALA A 66 -17.79 -3.32 -6.20
CA ALA A 66 -18.68 -2.18 -6.37
C ALA A 66 -19.39 -2.15 -7.74
N HIS A 67 -19.03 -3.06 -8.64
CA HIS A 67 -19.56 -3.11 -10.00
C HIS A 67 -20.16 -4.48 -10.28
N SER A 68 -21.45 -4.51 -10.64
CA SER A 68 -22.16 -5.76 -10.93
C SER A 68 -21.53 -6.49 -12.10
N GLY A 69 -21.30 -7.80 -11.95
CA GLY A 69 -20.76 -8.65 -13.00
C GLY A 69 -19.28 -8.49 -13.29
N LYS A 70 -18.56 -7.71 -12.50
CA LYS A 70 -17.10 -7.51 -12.65
C LYS A 70 -16.33 -8.34 -11.64
N ALA A 71 -15.13 -8.76 -12.05
CA ALA A 71 -14.18 -9.47 -11.20
C ALA A 71 -12.91 -8.63 -11.03
N ALA A 72 -12.11 -8.97 -10.01
CA ALA A 72 -10.83 -8.32 -9.79
C ALA A 72 -9.97 -8.35 -11.06
N PHE A 73 -9.31 -7.23 -11.35
CA PHE A 73 -8.48 -6.98 -12.53
C PHE A 73 -9.24 -6.77 -13.83
N ASP A 74 -10.57 -6.88 -13.84
CA ASP A 74 -11.38 -6.38 -14.95
C ASP A 74 -11.24 -4.86 -15.06
N THR A 75 -11.71 -4.31 -16.18
CA THR A 75 -11.71 -2.86 -16.40
C THR A 75 -13.14 -2.36 -16.57
N THR A 76 -13.37 -1.11 -16.29
CA THR A 76 -14.62 -0.41 -16.56
C THR A 76 -14.34 1.04 -16.94
N ASP A 77 -15.25 1.62 -17.72
CA ASP A 77 -15.13 3.01 -18.12
C ASP A 77 -15.72 3.91 -17.03
N MET A 78 -14.92 4.86 -16.58
CA MET A 78 -15.30 5.90 -15.64
C MET A 78 -15.22 7.25 -16.34
N PHE A 79 -15.77 8.30 -15.69
CA PHE A 79 -15.77 9.64 -16.31
C PHE A 79 -14.37 10.18 -16.61
N TYR A 80 -13.34 9.67 -15.92
CA TYR A 80 -11.94 10.07 -16.09
C TYR A 80 -11.14 9.13 -17.00
N GLY A 81 -11.76 8.07 -17.54
CA GLY A 81 -11.10 7.09 -18.40
C GLY A 81 -11.31 5.66 -17.92
N THR A 82 -10.52 4.72 -18.46
CA THR A 82 -10.59 3.32 -18.12
C THR A 82 -9.99 3.07 -16.74
N GLN A 83 -10.74 2.43 -15.86
CA GLN A 83 -10.33 2.07 -14.51
C GLN A 83 -10.10 0.56 -14.41
N VAL A 84 -8.93 0.17 -13.96
CA VAL A 84 -8.69 -1.23 -13.53
C VAL A 84 -9.38 -1.42 -12.19
N LEU A 85 -10.13 -2.52 -12.06
CA LEU A 85 -10.88 -2.85 -10.84
C LEU A 85 -10.05 -3.80 -9.97
N TRP A 86 -9.94 -3.46 -8.70
CA TRP A 86 -9.13 -4.18 -7.73
C TRP A 86 -9.99 -5.06 -6.82
N PRO A 87 -9.42 -6.11 -6.23
CA PRO A 87 -10.06 -6.74 -5.09
C PRO A 87 -10.18 -5.73 -3.95
N ASP A 88 -11.13 -5.93 -3.04
CA ASP A 88 -11.23 -5.10 -1.84
C ASP A 88 -9.92 -5.19 -1.06
N HIS A 89 -9.32 -4.05 -0.79
CA HIS A 89 -8.05 -3.99 -0.07
C HIS A 89 -7.95 -2.68 0.70
N CYS A 90 -7.19 -2.71 1.78
CA CYS A 90 -6.90 -1.53 2.59
C CYS A 90 -8.14 -0.70 2.91
N VAL A 91 -9.23 -1.39 3.26
CA VAL A 91 -10.47 -0.73 3.69
C VAL A 91 -10.27 -0.13 5.07
N GLN A 92 -10.74 1.09 5.24
CA GLN A 92 -10.60 1.87 6.48
C GLN A 92 -10.95 1.04 7.71
N GLY A 93 -10.06 1.07 8.71
CA GLY A 93 -10.27 0.40 10.00
C GLY A 93 -10.08 -1.11 10.00
N THR A 94 -9.69 -1.73 8.89
CA THR A 94 -9.45 -3.18 8.82
C THR A 94 -8.00 -3.53 9.09
N HIS A 95 -7.76 -4.81 9.43
CA HIS A 95 -6.39 -5.36 9.54
C HIS A 95 -5.62 -5.19 8.22
N ASP A 96 -6.30 -5.34 7.09
CA ASP A 96 -5.69 -5.20 5.76
C ASP A 96 -5.10 -3.80 5.54
N ALA A 97 -5.76 -2.76 6.04
CA ALA A 97 -5.30 -1.38 5.93
C ALA A 97 -4.22 -1.01 6.97
N ALA A 98 -4.05 -1.80 8.02
CA ALA A 98 -3.09 -1.48 9.07
C ALA A 98 -1.66 -1.58 8.55
N LEU A 99 -0.78 -0.77 9.12
CA LEU A 99 0.65 -0.84 8.82
C LEU A 99 1.21 -2.19 9.22
N HIS A 100 2.06 -2.76 8.39
CA HIS A 100 2.74 -4.02 8.69
C HIS A 100 3.86 -3.77 9.71
N ALA A 101 3.94 -4.65 10.70
CA ALA A 101 4.94 -4.53 11.77
C ALA A 101 6.35 -4.89 11.31
#